data_2dc25df8e68609297d9e4012cef41400
#
_entry.id   2dc25df8e68609297d9e4012cef41400
#
_cell.length_a   1.000
_cell.length_b   1.000
_cell.length_c   1.000
_cell.angle_alpha   90.00
_cell.angle_beta   90.00
_cell.angle_gamma   90.00
#
_symmetry.space_group_name_H-M   'P 1'
#
loop_
_entity.id
_entity.type
_entity.pdbx_description
1 polymer ?
#
loop_
_entity_poly.entity_id
_entity_poly.type
_entity_poly.pdbx_seq_one_letter_code
_entity_poly.pdbx_strand_id
1 'polypeptide(L)'
;MNFQRMIDAFDMFNSLNLAQGVTPYIHLEKRRPEGTDNLYGLLHAIKNRYQVKFSYEKYYESEVTKRTLNPYGLKEFRYRWYVLGKENGEGIVKTFALDRLKDLDVTQTKFAFPKDYNIEESFRHSFGIIGPNKPHPEEIILSFNAIQGKYIKSLALHHDQEILVN
;
A
#
# COMPACT_ATOMS: atom_id res chain seq x y z
N MET A 1 -5.72 -11.35 1.32
CA MET A 1 -4.37 -11.82 1.75
C MET A 1 -4.57 -12.65 3.00
N ASN A 2 -4.16 -13.91 2.99
CA ASN A 2 -4.39 -14.78 4.12
C ASN A 2 -3.45 -14.36 5.27
N PHE A 3 -4.00 -13.97 6.41
CA PHE A 3 -3.26 -13.61 7.63
C PHE A 3 -2.22 -14.70 8.00
N GLN A 4 -2.54 -15.96 7.72
CA GLN A 4 -1.64 -17.09 7.90
C GLN A 4 -0.34 -16.93 7.09
N ARG A 5 -0.41 -16.52 5.82
CA ARG A 5 0.78 -16.30 4.99
C ARG A 5 1.71 -15.21 5.54
N MET A 6 1.12 -14.20 6.19
CA MET A 6 1.91 -13.14 6.83
C MET A 6 2.62 -13.66 8.08
N ILE A 7 1.94 -14.49 8.88
CA ILE A 7 2.55 -15.18 10.02
C ILE A 7 3.66 -16.12 9.53
N ASP A 8 3.39 -16.94 8.53
CA ASP A 8 4.36 -17.89 7.98
C ASP A 8 5.62 -17.18 7.46
N ALA A 9 5.45 -16.03 6.76
CA ALA A 9 6.55 -15.20 6.30
C ALA A 9 7.33 -14.56 7.44
N PHE A 10 6.66 -14.13 8.51
CA PHE A 10 7.28 -13.57 9.71
C PHE A 10 8.05 -14.63 10.49
N ASP A 11 7.48 -15.82 10.64
CA ASP A 11 8.12 -16.96 11.31
C ASP A 11 9.33 -17.48 10.52
N MET A 12 9.21 -17.53 9.18
CA MET A 12 10.35 -17.83 8.31
C MET A 12 11.45 -16.79 8.45
N PHE A 13 11.11 -15.49 8.45
CA PHE A 13 12.08 -14.40 8.65
C PHE A 13 12.76 -14.47 10.02
N ASN A 14 12.00 -14.74 11.09
CA ASN A 14 12.54 -14.92 12.43
C ASN A 14 13.45 -16.16 12.51
N SER A 15 13.05 -17.26 11.89
CA SER A 15 13.86 -18.50 11.84
C SER A 15 15.19 -18.27 11.13
N LEU A 16 15.19 -17.50 10.03
CA LEU A 16 16.40 -17.11 9.30
C LEU A 16 17.30 -16.17 10.12
N ASN A 17 16.72 -15.24 10.90
CA ASN A 17 17.49 -14.34 11.77
C ASN A 17 18.05 -15.03 13.00
N LEU A 18 17.35 -16.05 13.54
CA LEU A 18 17.78 -16.83 14.71
C LEU A 18 18.85 -17.88 14.36
N ALA A 19 18.93 -18.30 13.09
CA ALA A 19 19.96 -19.21 12.62
C ALA A 19 21.31 -18.46 12.54
N GLN A 20 22.02 -18.41 13.67
CA GLN A 20 23.40 -17.90 13.71
C GLN A 20 24.25 -18.64 12.66
N GLY A 21 24.75 -17.91 11.64
CA GLY A 21 25.58 -18.47 10.58
C GLY A 21 24.95 -18.48 9.18
N VAL A 22 23.65 -18.16 9.01
CA VAL A 22 23.00 -18.11 7.69
C VAL A 22 23.19 -16.76 6.98
N THR A 23 23.46 -15.69 7.73
CA THR A 23 23.66 -14.33 7.21
C THR A 23 24.73 -14.21 6.11
N PRO A 24 25.84 -14.97 6.10
CA PRO A 24 26.81 -14.94 5.02
C PRO A 24 26.28 -15.52 3.70
N TYR A 25 25.22 -16.32 3.73
CA TYR A 25 24.71 -17.07 2.58
C TYR A 25 23.41 -16.49 2.00
N ILE A 26 22.73 -15.61 2.76
CA ILE A 26 21.46 -15.00 2.35
C ILE A 26 21.61 -13.50 2.36
N HIS A 27 21.51 -12.90 1.17
CA HIS A 27 21.45 -11.45 1.02
C HIS A 27 20.01 -11.02 0.78
N LEU A 28 19.41 -10.35 1.77
CA LEU A 28 18.10 -9.72 1.64
C LEU A 28 18.28 -8.26 1.25
N GLU A 29 17.47 -7.78 0.32
CA GLU A 29 17.51 -6.37 -0.08
C GLU A 29 17.12 -5.49 1.12
N LYS A 30 18.03 -4.58 1.49
CA LYS A 30 17.90 -3.72 2.68
C LYS A 30 17.30 -2.34 2.35
N ARG A 31 16.26 -2.31 1.54
CA ARG A 31 15.53 -1.06 1.33
C ARG A 31 14.62 -0.80 2.52
N ARG A 32 14.86 0.29 3.23
CA ARG A 32 13.93 0.76 4.27
C ARG A 32 13.12 1.90 3.66
N PRO A 33 11.80 1.74 3.50
CA PRO A 33 10.95 2.83 3.08
C PRO A 33 10.91 3.91 4.17
N GLU A 34 11.01 5.16 3.77
CA GLU A 34 10.83 6.31 4.67
C GLU A 34 9.37 6.39 5.14
N GLY A 35 9.16 7.05 6.29
CA GLY A 35 7.84 7.28 6.86
C GLY A 35 7.20 6.07 7.56
N THR A 36 7.91 4.93 7.66
CA THR A 36 7.41 3.73 8.35
C THR A 36 7.18 3.93 9.83
N ASP A 37 7.81 4.93 10.46
CA ASP A 37 7.58 5.30 11.86
C ASP A 37 6.13 5.73 12.12
N ASN A 38 5.43 6.19 11.07
CA ASN A 38 4.03 6.57 11.14
C ASN A 38 3.06 5.37 11.11
N LEU A 39 3.51 4.16 10.77
CA LEU A 39 2.65 2.99 10.59
C LEU A 39 1.87 2.63 11.84
N TYR A 40 2.52 2.66 13.01
CA TYR A 40 1.86 2.31 14.27
C TYR A 40 0.74 3.30 14.62
N GLY A 41 1.02 4.60 14.52
CA GLY A 41 0.03 5.65 14.76
C GLY A 41 -1.16 5.56 13.81
N LEU A 42 -0.89 5.33 12.53
CA LEU A 42 -1.93 5.17 11.51
C LEU A 42 -2.77 3.91 11.73
N LEU A 43 -2.16 2.77 12.05
CA LEU A 43 -2.88 1.53 12.37
C LEU A 43 -3.77 1.71 13.59
N HIS A 44 -3.28 2.39 14.63
CA HIS A 44 -4.07 2.73 15.81
C HIS A 44 -5.27 3.61 15.44
N ALA A 45 -5.06 4.65 14.63
CA ALA A 45 -6.12 5.54 14.18
C ALA A 45 -7.18 4.81 13.35
N ILE A 46 -6.79 3.97 12.41
CA ILE A 46 -7.69 3.17 11.56
C ILE A 46 -8.53 2.22 12.43
N LYS A 47 -7.87 1.44 13.29
CA LYS A 47 -8.54 0.46 14.17
C LYS A 47 -9.56 1.12 15.10
N ASN A 48 -9.24 2.29 15.62
CA ASN A 48 -10.08 3.01 16.57
C ASN A 48 -10.97 4.08 15.91
N ARG A 49 -10.89 4.25 14.59
CA ARG A 49 -11.67 5.22 13.81
C ARG A 49 -11.42 6.67 14.25
N TYR A 50 -10.17 7.02 14.53
CA TYR A 50 -9.75 8.37 14.83
C TYR A 50 -9.28 9.10 13.57
N GLN A 51 -9.66 10.38 13.46
CA GLN A 51 -9.08 11.26 12.46
C GLN A 51 -7.60 11.46 12.75
N VAL A 52 -6.84 11.66 11.70
CA VAL A 52 -5.42 12.05 11.77
C VAL A 52 -5.20 13.40 11.11
N LYS A 53 -4.26 14.16 11.65
CA LYS A 53 -3.75 15.39 11.06
C LYS A 53 -2.28 15.20 10.75
N PHE A 54 -1.82 15.79 9.65
CA PHE A 54 -0.42 15.73 9.26
C PHE A 54 -0.05 16.86 8.28
N SER A 55 1.23 17.13 8.18
CA SER A 55 1.81 17.95 7.12
C SER A 55 2.16 17.06 5.93
N TYR A 56 1.83 17.47 4.72
CA TYR A 56 2.09 16.70 3.50
C TYR A 56 2.78 17.53 2.45
N GLU A 57 3.93 17.05 1.98
CA GLU A 57 4.75 17.67 0.96
C GLU A 57 4.51 17.02 -0.39
N LYS A 58 4.09 17.81 -1.39
CA LYS A 58 3.98 17.36 -2.76
C LYS A 58 5.27 17.62 -3.51
N TYR A 59 5.87 16.61 -4.12
CA TYR A 59 7.16 16.77 -4.81
C TYR A 59 7.14 17.77 -5.97
N TYR A 60 6.01 17.94 -6.64
CA TYR A 60 5.91 18.86 -7.78
C TYR A 60 5.74 20.33 -7.39
N GLU A 61 5.21 20.60 -6.23
CA GLU A 61 4.82 21.96 -5.83
C GLU A 61 5.71 22.51 -4.72
N SER A 62 6.56 21.67 -4.12
CA SER A 62 7.39 22.00 -2.92
C SER A 62 6.59 22.68 -1.80
N GLU A 63 5.26 22.58 -1.87
CA GLU A 63 4.34 23.17 -0.91
C GLU A 63 3.99 22.16 0.16
N VAL A 64 4.14 22.57 1.41
CA VAL A 64 3.70 21.79 2.56
C VAL A 64 2.27 22.19 2.92
N THR A 65 1.35 21.25 2.82
CA THR A 65 -0.06 21.47 3.13
C THR A 65 -0.48 20.69 4.38
N LYS A 66 -1.28 21.30 5.25
CA LYS A 66 -1.89 20.62 6.39
C LYS A 66 -3.12 19.83 5.93
N ARG A 67 -3.18 18.58 6.36
CA ARG A 67 -4.26 17.66 5.99
C ARG A 67 -4.98 17.14 7.24
N THR A 68 -6.28 16.90 7.10
CA THR A 68 -7.09 16.19 8.08
C THR A 68 -7.78 15.04 7.36
N LEU A 69 -7.46 13.82 7.77
CA LEU A 69 -7.87 12.61 7.08
C LEU A 69 -8.65 11.68 8.01
N ASN A 70 -9.70 11.08 7.50
CA ASN A 70 -10.35 9.90 8.05
C ASN A 70 -9.65 8.67 7.46
N PRO A 71 -8.69 8.03 8.13
CA PRO A 71 -7.90 6.97 7.54
C PRO A 71 -8.71 5.68 7.47
N TYR A 72 -8.75 5.07 6.29
CA TYR A 72 -9.49 3.82 6.05
C TYR A 72 -8.60 2.60 6.00
N GLY A 73 -7.33 2.76 5.62
CA GLY A 73 -6.41 1.65 5.58
C GLY A 73 -5.02 2.03 5.09
N LEU A 74 -4.15 1.04 5.07
CA LEU A 74 -2.78 1.13 4.60
C LEU A 74 -2.60 0.19 3.41
N LYS A 75 -1.83 0.62 2.41
CA LYS A 75 -1.46 -0.18 1.26
C LYS A 75 0.04 -0.08 1.04
N GLU A 76 0.69 -1.23 0.86
CA GLU A 76 2.08 -1.28 0.39
C GLU A 76 2.10 -1.46 -1.13
N PHE A 77 3.01 -0.77 -1.79
CA PHE A 77 3.33 -1.00 -3.19
C PHE A 77 4.80 -0.63 -3.47
N ARG A 78 5.56 -1.57 -4.02
CA ARG A 78 6.98 -1.39 -4.39
C ARG A 78 7.82 -0.81 -3.26
N TYR A 79 7.73 -1.42 -2.08
CA TYR A 79 8.44 -1.02 -0.86
C TYR A 79 8.06 0.36 -0.30
N ARG A 80 6.95 0.95 -0.73
CA ARG A 80 6.42 2.19 -0.15
C ARG A 80 5.08 1.96 0.48
N TRP A 81 4.85 2.62 1.59
CA TRP A 81 3.59 2.56 2.31
C TRP A 81 2.76 3.80 2.01
N TYR A 82 1.46 3.59 1.96
CA TYR A 82 0.47 4.62 1.68
C TYR A 82 -0.69 4.49 2.65
N VAL A 83 -1.20 5.64 3.14
CA VAL A 83 -2.47 5.71 3.85
C VAL A 83 -3.57 6.14 2.88
N LEU A 84 -4.69 5.45 2.97
CA LEU A 84 -5.91 5.71 2.20
C LEU A 84 -6.97 6.27 3.12
N GLY A 85 -7.69 7.27 2.66
CA GLY A 85 -8.75 7.86 3.48
C GLY A 85 -9.47 9.01 2.78
N LYS A 86 -10.46 9.57 3.45
CA LYS A 86 -11.18 10.76 3.02
C LYS A 86 -10.78 11.98 3.82
N GLU A 87 -10.51 13.08 3.13
CA GLU A 87 -10.44 14.39 3.77
C GLU A 87 -11.87 14.89 4.10
N ASN A 88 -11.98 15.71 5.14
CA ASN A 88 -13.27 16.29 5.55
C ASN A 88 -13.85 17.14 4.41
N GLY A 89 -15.12 16.91 4.08
CA GLY A 89 -15.83 17.64 3.04
C GLY A 89 -15.62 17.12 1.60
N GLU A 90 -14.75 16.11 1.40
CA GLU A 90 -14.51 15.54 0.08
C GLU A 90 -15.25 14.23 -0.16
N GLY A 91 -15.64 13.98 -1.41
CA GLY A 91 -16.38 12.78 -1.82
C GLY A 91 -15.49 11.56 -2.11
N ILE A 92 -14.21 11.78 -2.42
CA ILE A 92 -13.29 10.76 -2.93
C ILE A 92 -12.28 10.28 -1.88
N VAL A 93 -11.88 9.02 -1.98
CA VAL A 93 -10.78 8.46 -1.20
C VAL A 93 -9.46 8.86 -1.84
N LYS A 94 -8.58 9.48 -1.06
CA LYS A 94 -7.23 9.87 -1.47
C LYS A 94 -6.19 8.92 -0.94
N THR A 95 -5.03 8.91 -1.60
CA THR A 95 -3.86 8.11 -1.24
C THR A 95 -2.70 9.03 -0.92
N PHE A 96 -2.11 8.90 0.27
CA PHE A 96 -0.97 9.68 0.73
C PHE A 96 0.21 8.77 1.03
N ALA A 97 1.35 9.03 0.41
CA ALA A 97 2.58 8.28 0.65
C ALA A 97 3.21 8.68 2.00
N LEU A 98 3.62 7.68 2.79
CA LEU A 98 4.12 7.92 4.14
C LEU A 98 5.47 8.62 4.17
N ASP A 99 6.29 8.47 3.13
CA ASP A 99 7.58 9.15 2.97
C ASP A 99 7.46 10.69 2.86
N ARG A 100 6.26 11.18 2.56
CA ARG A 100 5.92 12.61 2.43
C ARG A 100 5.03 13.14 3.56
N LEU A 101 4.72 12.27 4.51
CA LEU A 101 3.85 12.57 5.64
C LEU A 101 4.72 12.89 6.87
N LYS A 102 4.56 14.09 7.42
CA LYS A 102 5.28 14.58 8.59
C LYS A 102 4.29 15.01 9.67
N ASP A 103 4.75 15.08 10.90
CA ASP A 103 4.01 15.61 12.05
C ASP A 103 2.64 14.90 12.24
N LEU A 104 2.64 13.56 12.18
CA LEU A 104 1.40 12.78 12.37
C LEU A 104 0.84 13.01 13.79
N ASP A 105 -0.37 13.53 13.84
CA ASP A 105 -1.19 13.68 15.06
C ASP A 105 -2.43 12.79 14.96
N VAL A 106 -2.58 11.85 15.88
CA VAL A 106 -3.76 11.00 16.00
C VAL A 106 -4.75 11.71 16.94
N THR A 107 -5.80 12.29 16.36
CA THR A 107 -6.77 13.07 17.14
C THR A 107 -7.71 12.17 17.95
N GLN A 108 -8.49 12.78 18.85
CA GLN A 108 -9.59 12.10 19.58
C GLN A 108 -10.93 12.14 18.83
N THR A 109 -10.96 12.78 17.65
CA THR A 109 -12.18 12.93 16.87
C THR A 109 -12.49 11.63 16.15
N LYS A 110 -13.67 11.07 16.39
CA LYS A 110 -14.15 9.86 15.71
C LYS A 110 -14.74 10.20 14.35
N PHE A 111 -14.60 9.27 13.40
CA PHE A 111 -15.30 9.33 12.12
C PHE A 111 -16.13 8.06 11.88
N ALA A 112 -17.15 8.17 11.02
CA ALA A 112 -17.93 7.03 10.58
C ALA A 112 -17.20 6.32 9.44
N PHE A 113 -16.83 5.06 9.64
CA PHE A 113 -16.24 4.24 8.59
C PHE A 113 -17.34 3.80 7.60
N PRO A 114 -17.15 3.99 6.29
CA PRO A 114 -18.13 3.57 5.29
C PRO A 114 -18.31 2.04 5.34
N LYS A 115 -19.57 1.59 5.45
CA LYS A 115 -19.88 0.15 5.58
C LYS A 115 -19.42 -0.68 4.38
N ASP A 116 -19.48 -0.08 3.20
CA ASP A 116 -19.22 -0.76 1.92
C ASP A 116 -17.81 -0.49 1.38
N TYR A 117 -16.92 0.13 2.16
CA TYR A 117 -15.56 0.38 1.72
C TYR A 117 -14.67 -0.84 1.96
N ASN A 118 -14.11 -1.36 0.88
CA ASN A 118 -13.12 -2.42 0.89
C ASN A 118 -11.91 -1.97 0.08
N ILE A 119 -10.72 -1.99 0.70
CA ILE A 119 -9.47 -1.57 0.06
C ILE A 119 -9.12 -2.49 -1.12
N GLU A 120 -9.26 -3.79 -0.94
CA GLU A 120 -8.91 -4.79 -1.95
C GLU A 120 -9.78 -4.57 -3.20
N GLU A 121 -11.08 -4.43 -3.02
CA GLU A 121 -12.01 -4.17 -4.11
C GLU A 121 -11.76 -2.80 -4.77
N SER A 122 -11.42 -1.78 -3.99
CA SER A 122 -11.11 -0.43 -4.52
C SER A 122 -9.90 -0.41 -5.45
N PHE A 123 -9.00 -1.39 -5.36
CA PHE A 123 -7.80 -1.47 -6.19
C PHE A 123 -7.74 -2.74 -7.05
N ARG A 124 -8.85 -3.48 -7.13
CA ARG A 124 -8.91 -4.76 -7.83
C ARG A 124 -8.40 -4.66 -9.28
N HIS A 125 -8.78 -3.60 -9.99
CA HIS A 125 -8.38 -3.38 -11.37
C HIS A 125 -7.32 -2.28 -11.51
N SER A 126 -6.58 -1.99 -10.44
CA SER A 126 -5.55 -0.95 -10.44
C SER A 126 -4.16 -1.54 -10.36
N PHE A 127 -3.28 -1.13 -11.25
CA PHE A 127 -1.87 -1.46 -11.17
C PHE A 127 -1.17 -0.44 -10.24
N GLY A 128 -1.08 -0.78 -8.96
CA GLY A 128 -0.39 0.03 -7.96
C GLY A 128 -1.30 0.79 -7.00
N ILE A 129 -1.06 2.10 -6.85
CA ILE A 129 -1.65 2.95 -5.80
C ILE A 129 -2.62 4.00 -6.34
N ILE A 130 -2.76 4.08 -7.64
CA ILE A 130 -3.70 5.02 -8.25
C ILE A 130 -5.05 4.31 -8.32
N GLY A 131 -6.00 4.81 -7.57
CA GLY A 131 -7.38 4.30 -7.62
C GLY A 131 -8.02 4.56 -8.98
N PRO A 132 -9.06 3.81 -9.33
CA PRO A 132 -9.74 3.96 -10.60
C PRO A 132 -10.36 5.36 -10.69
N ASN A 133 -10.06 6.04 -11.78
CA ASN A 133 -10.67 7.33 -12.15
C ASN A 133 -11.76 7.16 -13.22
N LYS A 134 -12.01 5.94 -13.65
CA LYS A 134 -13.09 5.55 -14.57
C LYS A 134 -13.99 4.50 -13.95
N PRO A 135 -15.28 4.46 -14.28
CA PRO A 135 -16.23 3.51 -13.69
C PRO A 135 -16.00 2.04 -14.11
N HIS A 136 -15.32 1.81 -15.22
CA HIS A 136 -15.08 0.48 -15.76
C HIS A 136 -13.58 0.25 -15.99
N PRO A 137 -13.09 -0.98 -15.71
CA PRO A 137 -11.73 -1.38 -16.05
C PRO A 137 -11.54 -1.42 -17.57
N GLU A 138 -10.31 -1.20 -18.03
CA GLU A 138 -9.91 -1.34 -19.43
C GLU A 138 -9.13 -2.63 -19.61
N GLU A 139 -9.40 -3.34 -20.71
CA GLU A 139 -8.58 -4.47 -21.12
C GLU A 139 -7.27 -3.96 -21.73
N ILE A 140 -6.15 -4.51 -21.27
CA ILE A 140 -4.82 -4.17 -21.77
C ILE A 140 -4.15 -5.46 -22.27
N ILE A 141 -3.92 -5.55 -23.57
CA ILE A 141 -3.23 -6.69 -24.19
C ILE A 141 -1.76 -6.34 -24.35
N LEU A 142 -0.88 -7.13 -23.73
CA LEU A 142 0.57 -6.99 -23.82
C LEU A 142 1.15 -8.14 -24.62
N SER A 143 2.03 -7.85 -25.59
CA SER A 143 2.77 -8.84 -26.36
C SER A 143 4.23 -8.88 -25.90
N PHE A 144 4.74 -10.08 -25.68
CA PHE A 144 6.11 -10.33 -25.27
C PHE A 144 6.78 -11.33 -26.20
N ASN A 145 8.09 -11.20 -26.40
CA ASN A 145 8.85 -12.25 -27.05
C ASN A 145 8.90 -13.53 -26.18
N ALA A 146 9.29 -14.65 -26.78
CA ALA A 146 9.29 -15.96 -26.12
C ALA A 146 10.11 -16.01 -24.81
N ILE A 147 11.18 -15.21 -24.71
CA ILE A 147 12.04 -15.16 -23.52
C ILE A 147 11.36 -14.34 -22.43
N GLN A 148 10.94 -13.13 -22.73
CA GLN A 148 10.27 -12.24 -21.78
C GLN A 148 8.94 -12.83 -21.30
N GLY A 149 8.20 -13.51 -22.17
CA GLY A 149 6.98 -14.21 -21.81
C GLY A 149 7.17 -15.25 -20.69
N LYS A 150 8.32 -15.92 -20.63
CA LYS A 150 8.62 -16.87 -19.54
C LYS A 150 8.75 -16.16 -18.17
N TYR A 151 9.40 -14.99 -18.15
CA TYR A 151 9.51 -14.20 -16.91
C TYR A 151 8.15 -13.68 -16.44
N ILE A 152 7.34 -13.16 -17.34
CA ILE A 152 6.00 -12.66 -17.03
C ILE A 152 5.08 -13.78 -16.54
N LYS A 153 5.22 -15.00 -17.09
CA LYS A 153 4.47 -16.17 -16.61
C LYS A 153 4.93 -16.65 -15.24
N SER A 154 6.21 -16.49 -14.90
CA SER A 154 6.73 -16.94 -13.60
C SER A 154 6.34 -16.03 -12.45
N LEU A 155 6.08 -14.75 -12.73
CA LEU A 155 5.57 -13.77 -11.75
C LEU A 155 4.59 -12.84 -12.45
N ALA A 156 3.30 -13.06 -12.22
CA ALA A 156 2.23 -12.26 -12.82
C ALA A 156 2.35 -10.77 -12.44
N LEU A 157 2.16 -9.89 -13.43
CA LEU A 157 2.14 -8.44 -13.22
C LEU A 157 0.93 -7.97 -12.43
N HIS A 158 -0.21 -8.66 -12.60
CA HIS A 158 -1.47 -8.38 -11.94
C HIS A 158 -2.21 -9.69 -11.63
N HIS A 159 -3.02 -9.71 -10.58
CA HIS A 159 -3.76 -10.91 -10.19
C HIS A 159 -4.83 -11.33 -11.23
N ASP A 160 -5.35 -10.39 -12.03
CA ASP A 160 -6.30 -10.65 -13.11
C ASP A 160 -5.59 -10.94 -14.46
N GLN A 161 -4.27 -11.21 -14.45
CA GLN A 161 -3.53 -11.52 -15.67
C GLN A 161 -3.98 -12.84 -16.26
N GLU A 162 -4.37 -12.83 -17.53
CA GLU A 162 -4.65 -14.00 -18.33
C GLU A 162 -3.58 -14.20 -19.41
N ILE A 163 -3.31 -15.46 -19.74
CA ILE A 163 -2.34 -15.80 -20.79
C ILE A 163 -3.13 -16.15 -22.04
N LEU A 164 -3.02 -15.29 -23.04
CA LEU A 164 -3.54 -15.58 -24.38
C LEU A 164 -2.53 -16.47 -25.12
N VAL A 165 -2.95 -17.63 -25.58
CA VAL A 165 -2.15 -18.55 -26.41
C VAL A 165 -2.61 -18.35 -27.84
N ASN A 166 -1.68 -17.92 -28.70
CA ASN A 166 -1.88 -17.89 -30.15
C ASN A 166 -1.57 -19.26 -30.75
#